data_e5d6ce3258f10e8e0717aee2dbfa3649
#
_entry.id   e5d6ce3258f10e8e0717aee2dbfa3649
#
_cell.length_a   1.000
_cell.length_b   1.000
_cell.length_c   1.000
_cell.angle_alpha   90.00
_cell.angle_beta   90.00
_cell.angle_gamma   90.00
#
_symmetry.space_group_name_H-M   'P 1'
#
loop_
_entity.id
_entity.type
_entity.pdbx_description
1 polymer ?
#
loop_
_entity_poly.entity_id
_entity_poly.type
_entity_poly.pdbx_seq_one_letter_code
_entity_poly.pdbx_strand_id
1 'polypeptide(L)'
;MITRRNALTLAGIGLVAGGGFTLLRDTEMGAAAGLPDLGAANAQDAGAIEDITLGDPNAPVKVVEYASYTCPHCATFHNNTFKEFQKEYIDSGKVHFTYREVFFDRYGLWAAMVARCAGADRYFGVADLLYQTQGQWARQGDAASVAESLKRVGAQAGLTPDALDACLQDADMAQNLVAWYEANAEEDNVRSTPSFLINGEMHSGSMSLSQIGALVDDAAS
;
A
#
# COMPACT_ATOMS: atom_id res chain seq x y z
N MET A 1 53.25 -13.40 17.54
CA MET A 1 54.21 -12.84 18.49
C MET A 1 53.49 -11.91 19.44
N ILE A 2 53.31 -12.40 20.68
CA ILE A 2 53.64 -11.77 21.97
C ILE A 2 52.66 -10.67 22.39
N THR A 3 51.72 -10.95 23.31
CA THR A 3 51.62 -11.02 24.80
C THR A 3 51.56 -9.66 25.46
N ARG A 4 50.72 -9.40 26.39
CA ARG A 4 50.38 -9.78 27.77
C ARG A 4 49.51 -8.66 28.37
N ARG A 5 48.40 -8.97 29.01
CA ARG A 5 48.23 -9.14 30.50
C ARG A 5 48.69 -7.94 31.29
N ASN A 6 47.72 -7.32 32.03
CA ASN A 6 47.84 -7.28 33.48
C ASN A 6 46.51 -6.85 34.13
N ALA A 7 46.07 -7.70 35.05
CA ALA A 7 45.09 -7.45 36.07
C ALA A 7 45.75 -6.77 37.29
N LEU A 8 45.04 -5.95 37.97
CA LEU A 8 45.31 -5.68 39.40
C LEU A 8 44.01 -5.33 40.13
N THR A 9 43.64 -6.23 40.99
CA THR A 9 42.73 -6.12 42.12
C THR A 9 43.28 -5.19 43.19
N LEU A 10 42.40 -4.46 43.89
CA LEU A 10 42.58 -4.24 45.35
C LEU A 10 41.23 -3.91 45.98
N ALA A 11 40.95 -4.64 47.06
CA ALA A 11 39.84 -4.56 47.97
C ALA A 11 40.04 -3.43 49.00
N GLY A 12 38.94 -2.89 49.48
CA GLY A 12 38.95 -1.99 50.63
C GLY A 12 37.59 -2.08 51.39
N ILE A 13 37.59 -2.81 52.47
CA ILE A 13 36.52 -2.96 53.46
C ILE A 13 36.49 -1.73 54.35
N GLY A 14 35.31 -1.19 54.64
CA GLY A 14 35.10 -0.17 55.63
C GLY A 14 33.66 -0.21 56.17
N LEU A 15 33.46 -0.98 57.25
CA LEU A 15 32.27 -0.98 58.09
C LEU A 15 32.34 0.21 59.03
N VAL A 16 31.30 1.03 59.12
CA VAL A 16 30.96 1.79 60.35
C VAL A 16 29.45 1.75 60.56
N ALA A 17 29.10 1.27 61.70
CA ALA A 17 27.76 1.18 62.24
C ALA A 17 27.29 2.52 62.85
N GLY A 18 25.99 2.72 62.89
CA GLY A 18 25.38 3.39 64.01
C GLY A 18 24.52 4.60 63.70
N GLY A 19 23.27 4.55 64.05
CA GLY A 19 22.51 5.73 64.43
C GLY A 19 21.21 5.94 63.65
N GLY A 20 20.12 5.43 64.17
CA GLY A 20 18.78 5.66 63.71
C GLY A 20 18.34 7.13 63.75
N PHE A 21 17.53 7.49 62.88
CA PHE A 21 16.56 8.57 63.09
C PHE A 21 15.28 8.25 62.30
N THR A 22 14.25 8.12 63.07
CA THR A 22 12.89 7.88 62.59
C THR A 22 12.26 9.14 62.03
N LEU A 23 11.35 8.93 61.09
CA LEU A 23 10.23 9.79 60.74
C LEU A 23 10.54 11.10 60.01
N LEU A 24 10.35 11.07 58.71
CA LEU A 24 9.66 12.16 58.02
C LEU A 24 8.95 11.63 56.79
N ARG A 25 7.64 11.58 56.94
CA ARG A 25 6.61 11.95 55.96
C ARG A 25 6.79 11.48 54.53
N ASP A 26 5.87 10.63 54.19
CA ASP A 26 5.29 10.51 52.84
C ASP A 26 5.09 11.87 52.22
N THR A 27 5.99 12.28 51.38
CA THR A 27 5.69 13.21 50.28
C THR A 27 5.36 12.34 49.10
N GLU A 28 4.06 12.19 48.85
CA GLU A 28 3.56 11.80 47.54
C GLU A 28 4.26 12.68 46.50
N MET A 29 5.27 12.13 45.84
CA MET A 29 5.72 12.68 44.56
C MET A 29 4.56 12.49 43.61
N GLY A 30 3.94 13.62 43.33
CA GLY A 30 2.81 13.70 42.41
C GLY A 30 3.03 12.84 41.20
N ALA A 31 2.00 12.09 40.88
CA ALA A 31 1.87 11.37 39.64
C ALA A 31 2.41 12.23 38.51
N ALA A 32 3.50 11.78 37.89
CA ALA A 32 3.88 12.27 36.58
C ALA A 32 2.60 12.18 35.76
N ALA A 33 2.09 13.33 35.34
CA ALA A 33 0.98 13.39 34.42
C ALA A 33 1.34 12.45 33.26
N GLY A 34 0.66 11.31 33.21
CA GLY A 34 0.86 10.34 32.14
C GLY A 34 0.73 11.10 30.85
N LEU A 35 1.72 10.97 30.01
CA LEU A 35 1.53 11.27 28.59
C LEU A 35 0.22 10.56 28.22
N PRO A 36 -0.71 11.24 27.53
CA PRO A 36 -1.89 10.56 27.05
C PRO A 36 -1.36 9.32 26.33
N ASP A 37 -1.89 8.18 26.70
CA ASP A 37 -1.71 6.95 25.94
C ASP A 37 -2.14 7.30 24.52
N LEU A 38 -1.16 7.53 23.67
CA LEU A 38 -1.38 7.59 22.22
C LEU A 38 -1.68 6.14 21.87
N GLY A 39 -2.90 5.72 22.22
CA GLY A 39 -3.42 4.41 21.93
C GLY A 39 -2.97 4.04 20.54
N ALA A 40 -2.36 2.86 20.43
CA ALA A 40 -2.07 2.29 19.12
C ALA A 40 -3.34 2.53 18.30
N ALA A 41 -3.27 3.45 17.35
CA ALA A 41 -4.37 3.72 16.46
C ALA A 41 -4.66 2.37 15.85
N ASN A 42 -5.79 1.77 16.27
CA ASN A 42 -6.23 0.52 15.69
C ASN A 42 -6.41 0.84 14.21
N ALA A 43 -5.58 0.25 13.37
CA ALA A 43 -5.70 0.32 11.91
C ALA A 43 -7.10 -0.12 11.41
N GLN A 44 -7.97 -0.51 12.30
CA GLN A 44 -9.35 -0.95 12.08
C GLN A 44 -10.40 0.18 12.09
N ASP A 45 -10.06 1.40 12.57
CA ASP A 45 -11.02 2.52 12.66
C ASP A 45 -10.75 3.67 11.68
N ALA A 46 -9.62 3.70 10.99
CA ALA A 46 -9.37 4.58 9.88
C ALA A 46 -9.99 3.93 8.64
N GLY A 47 -11.05 4.46 8.10
CA GLY A 47 -11.93 3.94 7.05
C GLY A 47 -11.30 2.83 6.19
N ALA A 48 -11.74 1.60 6.37
CA ALA A 48 -11.16 0.42 5.74
C ALA A 48 -11.05 0.64 4.22
N ILE A 49 -9.84 0.44 3.67
CA ILE A 49 -9.65 0.44 2.23
C ILE A 49 -10.32 -0.81 1.66
N GLU A 50 -11.28 -0.60 0.77
CA GLU A 50 -11.97 -1.69 0.10
C GLU A 50 -11.25 -2.10 -1.18
N ASP A 51 -11.33 -3.38 -1.52
CA ASP A 51 -10.88 -3.89 -2.81
C ASP A 51 -11.68 -3.26 -3.96
N ILE A 52 -11.01 -2.94 -5.04
CA ILE A 52 -11.64 -2.45 -6.27
C ILE A 52 -11.80 -3.63 -7.23
N THR A 53 -13.04 -3.93 -7.60
CA THR A 53 -13.36 -5.17 -8.31
C THR A 53 -14.16 -4.94 -9.60
N LEU A 54 -14.06 -5.90 -10.51
CA LEU A 54 -14.88 -6.03 -11.73
C LEU A 54 -15.42 -7.45 -11.87
N GLY A 55 -16.55 -7.58 -12.53
CA GLY A 55 -17.16 -8.85 -12.86
C GLY A 55 -18.08 -9.40 -11.76
N ASP A 56 -18.60 -10.62 -11.99
CA ASP A 56 -19.52 -11.28 -11.07
C ASP A 56 -18.75 -11.78 -9.83
N PRO A 57 -19.14 -11.37 -8.60
CA PRO A 57 -18.53 -11.89 -7.39
C PRO A 57 -18.65 -13.41 -7.24
N ASN A 58 -19.55 -14.08 -7.98
CA ASN A 58 -19.71 -15.52 -7.98
C ASN A 58 -18.99 -16.22 -9.14
N ALA A 59 -18.22 -15.50 -9.96
CA ALA A 59 -17.44 -16.10 -11.04
C ALA A 59 -16.51 -17.22 -10.51
N PRO A 60 -16.34 -18.32 -11.27
CA PRO A 60 -15.58 -19.49 -10.83
C PRO A 60 -14.09 -19.20 -10.60
N VAL A 61 -13.53 -18.22 -11.32
CA VAL A 61 -12.11 -17.87 -11.18
C VAL A 61 -11.98 -16.48 -10.54
N LYS A 62 -11.15 -16.42 -9.50
CA LYS A 62 -10.77 -15.16 -8.84
C LYS A 62 -9.39 -14.76 -9.31
N VAL A 63 -9.27 -13.54 -9.82
CA VAL A 63 -7.98 -12.97 -10.24
C VAL A 63 -7.74 -11.70 -9.44
N VAL A 64 -6.65 -11.67 -8.66
CA VAL A 64 -6.18 -10.46 -8.00
C VAL A 64 -4.93 -9.98 -8.71
N GLU A 65 -4.96 -8.75 -9.25
CA GLU A 65 -3.78 -8.12 -9.81
C GLU A 65 -3.14 -7.18 -8.78
N TYR A 66 -1.87 -7.37 -8.51
CA TYR A 66 -1.02 -6.44 -7.78
C TYR A 66 -0.23 -5.58 -8.79
N ALA A 67 -0.53 -4.30 -8.85
CA ALA A 67 0.06 -3.41 -9.85
C ALA A 67 0.35 -2.01 -9.30
N SER A 68 1.36 -1.36 -9.89
CA SER A 68 1.72 0.02 -9.56
C SER A 68 1.50 0.93 -10.75
N TYR A 69 0.91 2.10 -10.50
CA TYR A 69 0.73 3.11 -11.54
C TYR A 69 2.06 3.67 -12.07
N THR A 70 3.17 3.53 -11.35
CA THR A 70 4.50 3.94 -11.82
C THR A 70 5.30 2.80 -12.47
N CYS A 71 4.79 1.56 -12.48
CA CYS A 71 5.45 0.42 -13.08
C CYS A 71 5.22 0.36 -14.61
N PRO A 72 6.30 0.39 -15.44
CA PRO A 72 6.15 0.31 -16.89
C PRO A 72 5.56 -1.02 -17.40
N HIS A 73 5.83 -2.12 -16.71
CA HIS A 73 5.29 -3.43 -17.08
C HIS A 73 3.79 -3.54 -16.79
N CYS A 74 3.30 -2.88 -15.74
CA CYS A 74 1.87 -2.75 -15.47
C CYS A 74 1.19 -1.92 -16.57
N ALA A 75 1.78 -0.79 -16.96
CA ALA A 75 1.28 -0.01 -18.09
C ALA A 75 1.25 -0.82 -19.40
N THR A 76 2.26 -1.67 -19.63
CA THR A 76 2.27 -2.58 -20.79
C THR A 76 1.09 -3.54 -20.76
N PHE A 77 0.81 -4.17 -19.62
CA PHE A 77 -0.33 -5.08 -19.47
C PHE A 77 -1.66 -4.35 -19.68
N HIS A 78 -1.87 -3.24 -18.99
CA HIS A 78 -3.12 -2.49 -19.07
C HIS A 78 -3.39 -1.90 -20.46
N ASN A 79 -2.36 -1.40 -21.13
CA ASN A 79 -2.52 -0.79 -22.47
C ASN A 79 -2.70 -1.82 -23.58
N ASN A 80 -2.15 -3.03 -23.45
CA ASN A 80 -2.10 -4.01 -24.54
C ASN A 80 -2.95 -5.27 -24.32
N THR A 81 -3.28 -5.61 -23.05
CA THR A 81 -3.91 -6.89 -22.72
C THR A 81 -5.22 -6.71 -21.93
N PHE A 82 -5.25 -5.81 -20.95
CA PHE A 82 -6.33 -5.76 -19.97
C PHE A 82 -7.72 -5.56 -20.59
N LYS A 83 -7.86 -4.72 -21.60
CA LYS A 83 -9.16 -4.44 -22.24
C LYS A 83 -9.76 -5.68 -22.90
N GLU A 84 -8.94 -6.45 -23.61
CA GLU A 84 -9.39 -7.71 -24.22
C GLU A 84 -9.63 -8.77 -23.15
N PHE A 85 -8.80 -8.83 -22.12
CA PHE A 85 -8.99 -9.71 -20.96
C PHE A 85 -10.30 -9.39 -20.24
N GLN A 86 -10.59 -8.11 -20.00
CA GLN A 86 -11.86 -7.69 -19.40
C GLN A 86 -13.04 -8.20 -20.22
N LYS A 87 -13.04 -7.93 -21.52
CA LYS A 87 -14.13 -8.32 -22.42
C LYS A 87 -14.33 -9.84 -22.50
N GLU A 88 -13.25 -10.62 -22.60
CA GLU A 88 -13.34 -12.07 -22.86
C GLU A 88 -13.54 -12.89 -21.59
N TYR A 89 -13.06 -12.41 -20.45
CA TYR A 89 -13.04 -13.18 -19.19
C TYR A 89 -13.86 -12.55 -18.06
N ILE A 90 -13.80 -11.24 -17.88
CA ILE A 90 -14.49 -10.56 -16.77
C ILE A 90 -15.96 -10.31 -17.16
N ASP A 91 -16.22 -9.64 -18.28
CA ASP A 91 -17.58 -9.30 -18.74
C ASP A 91 -18.37 -10.55 -19.13
N SER A 92 -17.70 -11.64 -19.48
CA SER A 92 -18.34 -12.94 -19.76
C SER A 92 -18.75 -13.71 -18.49
N GLY A 93 -18.39 -13.24 -17.29
CA GLY A 93 -18.68 -13.87 -16.01
C GLY A 93 -17.76 -15.05 -15.65
N LYS A 94 -16.67 -15.27 -16.38
CA LYS A 94 -15.67 -16.30 -16.06
C LYS A 94 -14.76 -15.89 -14.90
N VAL A 95 -14.47 -14.58 -14.77
CA VAL A 95 -13.51 -14.02 -13.81
C VAL A 95 -14.19 -12.95 -12.96
N HIS A 96 -13.98 -13.04 -11.64
CA HIS A 96 -14.05 -11.90 -10.73
C HIS A 96 -12.65 -11.33 -10.56
N PHE A 97 -12.46 -10.10 -10.98
CA PHE A 97 -11.18 -9.43 -10.99
C PHE A 97 -11.10 -8.43 -9.84
N THR A 98 -9.98 -8.45 -9.10
CA THR A 98 -9.65 -7.50 -8.04
C THR A 98 -8.35 -6.79 -8.41
N TYR A 99 -8.34 -5.47 -8.26
CA TYR A 99 -7.14 -4.67 -8.46
C TYR A 99 -6.61 -4.17 -7.12
N ARG A 100 -5.34 -4.45 -6.82
CA ARG A 100 -4.64 -4.02 -5.60
C ARG A 100 -3.43 -3.19 -5.96
N GLU A 101 -3.42 -1.95 -5.50
CA GLU A 101 -2.32 -1.02 -5.74
C GLU A 101 -1.06 -1.42 -4.96
N VAL A 102 0.09 -1.23 -5.61
CA VAL A 102 1.44 -1.39 -5.03
C VAL A 102 2.17 -0.05 -5.12
N PHE A 103 2.79 0.37 -4.02
CA PHE A 103 3.45 1.66 -3.94
C PHE A 103 4.97 1.51 -3.84
N PHE A 104 5.70 1.81 -4.93
CA PHE A 104 7.17 1.90 -4.93
C PHE A 104 7.65 3.29 -4.57
N ASP A 105 6.78 4.28 -4.77
CA ASP A 105 7.07 5.70 -4.60
C ASP A 105 5.80 6.49 -4.33
N ARG A 106 5.97 7.74 -3.89
CA ARG A 106 4.84 8.64 -3.59
C ARG A 106 3.96 8.98 -4.79
N TYR A 107 4.51 8.92 -6.02
CA TYR A 107 3.75 9.28 -7.21
C TYR A 107 2.74 8.19 -7.57
N GLY A 108 3.11 6.93 -7.37
CA GLY A 108 2.19 5.80 -7.48
C GLY A 108 1.05 5.89 -6.45
N LEU A 109 1.37 6.28 -5.20
CA LEU A 109 0.36 6.53 -4.17
C LEU A 109 -0.58 7.68 -4.54
N TRP A 110 -0.07 8.82 -5.00
CA TRP A 110 -0.90 9.95 -5.45
C TRP A 110 -1.81 9.59 -6.63
N ALA A 111 -1.32 8.79 -7.57
CA ALA A 111 -2.13 8.29 -8.67
C ALA A 111 -3.28 7.41 -8.18
N ALA A 112 -3.01 6.51 -7.22
CA ALA A 112 -4.03 5.69 -6.59
C ALA A 112 -5.08 6.53 -5.84
N MET A 113 -4.65 7.55 -5.08
CA MET A 113 -5.56 8.49 -4.42
C MET A 113 -6.50 9.16 -5.41
N VAL A 114 -5.98 9.67 -6.54
CA VAL A 114 -6.80 10.29 -7.59
C VAL A 114 -7.79 9.29 -8.20
N ALA A 115 -7.36 8.05 -8.46
CA ALA A 115 -8.25 7.01 -8.98
C ALA A 115 -9.37 6.68 -7.97
N ARG A 116 -9.05 6.52 -6.70
CA ARG A 116 -10.02 6.23 -5.64
C ARG A 116 -10.98 7.39 -5.35
N CYS A 117 -10.51 8.62 -5.40
CA CYS A 117 -11.36 9.81 -5.27
C CYS A 117 -12.39 9.96 -6.39
N ALA A 118 -12.18 9.33 -7.54
CA ALA A 118 -13.18 9.27 -8.60
C ALA A 118 -14.39 8.38 -8.23
N GLY A 119 -14.26 7.55 -7.20
CA GLY A 119 -15.26 6.57 -6.78
C GLY A 119 -15.20 5.26 -7.58
N ALA A 120 -15.75 4.20 -7.01
CA ALA A 120 -15.65 2.85 -7.55
C ALA A 120 -16.11 2.74 -9.02
N ASP A 121 -17.21 3.40 -9.37
CA ASP A 121 -17.77 3.35 -10.73
C ASP A 121 -16.84 3.95 -11.80
N ARG A 122 -15.97 4.89 -11.42
CA ARG A 122 -15.06 5.57 -12.35
C ARG A 122 -13.61 5.14 -12.19
N TYR A 123 -13.32 4.33 -11.18
CA TYR A 123 -11.95 3.94 -10.83
C TYR A 123 -11.19 3.37 -12.03
N PHE A 124 -11.73 2.36 -12.71
CA PHE A 124 -11.05 1.71 -13.84
C PHE A 124 -10.92 2.64 -15.06
N GLY A 125 -11.83 3.59 -15.24
CA GLY A 125 -11.68 4.63 -16.25
C GLY A 125 -10.50 5.57 -15.96
N VAL A 126 -10.29 5.92 -14.68
CA VAL A 126 -9.12 6.71 -14.25
C VAL A 126 -7.84 5.88 -14.34
N ALA A 127 -7.88 4.62 -13.92
CA ALA A 127 -6.75 3.70 -14.03
C ALA A 127 -6.26 3.56 -15.48
N ASP A 128 -7.19 3.42 -16.42
CA ASP A 128 -6.89 3.39 -17.87
C ASP A 128 -6.17 4.68 -18.33
N LEU A 129 -6.69 5.85 -17.95
CA LEU A 129 -6.05 7.14 -18.27
C LEU A 129 -4.65 7.27 -17.63
N LEU A 130 -4.49 6.83 -16.40
CA LEU A 130 -3.21 6.84 -15.69
C LEU A 130 -2.17 5.99 -16.43
N TYR A 131 -2.53 4.78 -16.85
CA TYR A 131 -1.62 3.90 -17.56
C TYR A 131 -1.33 4.39 -18.99
N GLN A 132 -2.34 4.87 -19.73
CA GLN A 132 -2.14 5.43 -21.07
C GLN A 132 -1.21 6.64 -21.07
N THR A 133 -1.29 7.47 -20.05
CA THR A 133 -0.51 8.71 -19.92
C THR A 133 0.69 8.59 -18.97
N GLN A 134 1.04 7.38 -18.50
CA GLN A 134 2.08 7.14 -17.52
C GLN A 134 3.40 7.87 -17.85
N GLY A 135 3.84 7.78 -19.11
CA GLY A 135 5.07 8.45 -19.55
C GLY A 135 5.03 9.98 -19.45
N GLN A 136 3.84 10.56 -19.39
CA GLN A 136 3.64 12.02 -19.33
C GLN A 136 3.62 12.55 -17.91
N TRP A 137 3.14 11.78 -16.93
CA TRP A 137 3.02 12.23 -15.53
C TRP A 137 4.05 11.58 -14.60
N ALA A 138 4.34 10.28 -14.74
CA ALA A 138 5.19 9.55 -13.78
C ALA A 138 6.67 9.92 -13.86
N ARG A 139 7.11 10.55 -14.95
CA ARG A 139 8.51 10.91 -15.22
C ARG A 139 8.77 12.42 -15.21
N GLN A 140 7.88 13.21 -14.62
CA GLN A 140 8.11 14.63 -14.42
C GLN A 140 9.25 14.84 -13.41
N GLY A 141 10.05 15.91 -13.60
CA GLY A 141 11.26 16.12 -12.83
C GLY A 141 11.04 16.52 -11.36
N ASP A 142 9.83 16.97 -11.00
CA ASP A 142 9.50 17.45 -9.66
C ASP A 142 8.07 17.07 -9.23
N ALA A 143 7.85 17.12 -7.93
CA ALA A 143 6.60 16.71 -7.30
C ALA A 143 5.40 17.59 -7.68
N ALA A 144 5.60 18.88 -7.88
CA ALA A 144 4.52 19.80 -8.24
C ALA A 144 4.02 19.51 -9.65
N SER A 145 4.92 19.29 -10.60
CA SER A 145 4.60 18.91 -11.98
C SER A 145 3.85 17.58 -12.06
N VAL A 146 4.23 16.60 -11.23
CA VAL A 146 3.50 15.32 -11.12
C VAL A 146 2.09 15.55 -10.59
N ALA A 147 1.93 16.29 -9.48
CA ALA A 147 0.63 16.58 -8.89
C ALA A 147 -0.31 17.27 -9.88
N GLU A 148 0.19 18.31 -10.59
CA GLU A 148 -0.59 19.00 -11.62
C GLU A 148 -0.97 18.09 -12.80
N SER A 149 -0.11 17.13 -13.16
CA SER A 149 -0.41 16.18 -14.22
C SER A 149 -1.49 15.17 -13.76
N LEU A 150 -1.42 14.69 -12.52
CA LEU A 150 -2.44 13.83 -11.94
C LEU A 150 -3.79 14.54 -11.77
N LYS A 151 -3.78 15.83 -11.40
CA LYS A 151 -5.02 16.64 -11.39
C LYS A 151 -5.66 16.73 -12.77
N ARG A 152 -4.86 16.88 -13.85
CA ARG A 152 -5.39 16.84 -15.22
C ARG A 152 -6.04 15.51 -15.56
N VAL A 153 -5.47 14.39 -15.13
CA VAL A 153 -6.09 13.06 -15.31
C VAL A 153 -7.41 12.98 -14.54
N GLY A 154 -7.45 13.37 -13.27
CA GLY A 154 -8.67 13.36 -12.47
C GLY A 154 -9.75 14.29 -13.03
N ALA A 155 -9.37 15.45 -13.57
CA ALA A 155 -10.31 16.38 -14.22
C ALA A 155 -10.97 15.77 -15.48
N GLN A 156 -10.25 14.95 -16.24
CA GLN A 156 -10.83 14.19 -17.38
C GLN A 156 -11.89 13.19 -16.92
N ALA A 157 -11.74 12.67 -15.71
CA ALA A 157 -12.74 11.81 -15.06
C ALA A 157 -13.88 12.58 -14.36
N GLY A 158 -13.90 13.92 -14.49
CA GLY A 158 -14.95 14.78 -13.95
C GLY A 158 -14.77 15.19 -12.49
N LEU A 159 -13.58 15.04 -11.91
CA LEU A 159 -13.29 15.58 -10.59
C LEU A 159 -13.05 17.10 -10.68
N THR A 160 -13.59 17.85 -9.71
CA THR A 160 -13.37 19.29 -9.62
C THR A 160 -11.96 19.59 -9.06
N PRO A 161 -11.40 20.78 -9.33
CA PRO A 161 -10.11 21.19 -8.76
C PRO A 161 -10.08 21.08 -7.23
N ASP A 162 -11.13 21.54 -6.55
CA ASP A 162 -11.20 21.48 -5.08
C ASP A 162 -11.22 20.03 -4.56
N ALA A 163 -11.95 19.13 -5.24
CA ALA A 163 -11.98 17.72 -4.89
C ALA A 163 -10.60 17.06 -5.11
N LEU A 164 -9.89 17.44 -6.16
CA LEU A 164 -8.55 16.93 -6.45
C LEU A 164 -7.52 17.43 -5.43
N ASP A 165 -7.62 18.70 -5.02
CA ASP A 165 -6.76 19.27 -3.98
C ASP A 165 -7.01 18.60 -2.63
N ALA A 166 -8.26 18.43 -2.24
CA ALA A 166 -8.63 17.71 -1.03
C ALA A 166 -8.12 16.25 -1.05
N CYS A 167 -8.31 15.56 -2.18
CA CYS A 167 -7.86 14.20 -2.38
C CYS A 167 -6.34 14.04 -2.19
N LEU A 168 -5.55 14.85 -2.87
CA LEU A 168 -4.08 14.76 -2.80
C LEU A 168 -3.50 15.22 -1.46
N GLN A 169 -4.29 15.89 -0.62
CA GLN A 169 -3.93 16.32 0.73
C GLN A 169 -4.48 15.40 1.83
N ASP A 170 -5.23 14.37 1.47
CA ASP A 170 -5.82 13.41 2.43
C ASP A 170 -4.72 12.47 2.96
N ALA A 171 -4.14 12.88 4.09
CA ALA A 171 -3.07 12.13 4.75
C ALA A 171 -3.57 10.80 5.34
N ASP A 172 -4.82 10.75 5.78
CA ASP A 172 -5.41 9.54 6.36
C ASP A 172 -5.62 8.49 5.28
N MET A 173 -6.18 8.89 4.13
CA MET A 173 -6.28 8.01 2.95
C MET A 173 -4.90 7.49 2.53
N ALA A 174 -3.89 8.36 2.46
CA ALA A 174 -2.54 7.97 2.06
C ALA A 174 -1.94 6.92 3.01
N GLN A 175 -2.07 7.12 4.34
CA GLN A 175 -1.57 6.18 5.34
C GLN A 175 -2.31 4.85 5.29
N ASN A 176 -3.64 4.89 5.17
CA ASN A 176 -4.47 3.69 5.10
C ASN A 176 -4.17 2.86 3.84
N LEU A 177 -3.97 3.51 2.69
CA LEU A 177 -3.58 2.83 1.45
C LEU A 177 -2.23 2.13 1.58
N VAL A 178 -1.23 2.78 2.19
CA VAL A 178 0.07 2.17 2.40
C VAL A 178 -0.03 0.97 3.34
N ALA A 179 -0.71 1.12 4.48
CA ALA A 179 -0.88 0.02 5.44
C ALA A 179 -1.66 -1.15 4.83
N TRP A 180 -2.71 -0.87 4.06
CA TRP A 180 -3.50 -1.88 3.37
C TRP A 180 -2.68 -2.62 2.30
N TYR A 181 -1.89 -1.89 1.50
CA TYR A 181 -0.98 -2.49 0.53
C TYR A 181 0.04 -3.40 1.21
N GLU A 182 0.71 -2.92 2.25
CA GLU A 182 1.76 -3.68 2.95
C GLU A 182 1.20 -4.99 3.52
N ALA A 183 0.03 -4.94 4.17
CA ALA A 183 -0.63 -6.12 4.73
C ALA A 183 -0.98 -7.15 3.64
N ASN A 184 -1.64 -6.74 2.56
CA ASN A 184 -2.03 -7.65 1.46
C ASN A 184 -0.81 -8.20 0.71
N ALA A 185 0.21 -7.37 0.47
CA ALA A 185 1.41 -7.80 -0.25
C ALA A 185 2.26 -8.78 0.57
N GLU A 186 2.26 -8.64 1.91
CA GLU A 186 2.90 -9.60 2.81
C GLU A 186 2.12 -10.91 2.84
N GLU A 187 0.80 -10.87 3.02
CA GLU A 187 -0.07 -12.06 3.05
C GLU A 187 0.07 -12.89 1.79
N ASP A 188 -0.02 -12.26 0.62
CA ASP A 188 0.04 -12.92 -0.68
C ASP A 188 1.48 -13.09 -1.20
N ASN A 189 2.50 -12.74 -0.40
CA ASN A 189 3.92 -12.87 -0.74
C ASN A 189 4.30 -12.20 -2.07
N VAL A 190 3.76 -11.01 -2.34
CA VAL A 190 4.01 -10.24 -3.57
C VAL A 190 5.45 -9.71 -3.61
N ARG A 191 6.17 -9.97 -4.71
CA ARG A 191 7.60 -9.59 -4.85
C ARG A 191 7.88 -8.71 -6.06
N SER A 192 6.93 -8.58 -6.97
CA SER A 192 7.08 -7.81 -8.21
C SER A 192 5.74 -7.35 -8.74
N THR A 193 5.74 -6.43 -9.72
CA THR A 193 4.53 -5.99 -10.43
C THR A 193 4.72 -6.00 -11.94
N PRO A 194 3.67 -6.29 -12.70
CA PRO A 194 2.41 -6.84 -12.20
C PRO A 194 2.59 -8.28 -11.69
N SER A 195 1.79 -8.66 -10.69
CA SER A 195 1.64 -10.04 -10.26
C SER A 195 0.15 -10.38 -10.18
N PHE A 196 -0.19 -11.61 -10.49
CA PHE A 196 -1.58 -12.08 -10.55
C PHE A 196 -1.75 -13.29 -9.65
N LEU A 197 -2.67 -13.22 -8.71
CA LEU A 197 -3.08 -14.34 -7.88
C LEU A 197 -4.35 -14.92 -8.51
N ILE A 198 -4.24 -16.10 -9.14
CA ILE A 198 -5.33 -16.75 -9.85
C ILE A 198 -5.77 -17.98 -9.03
N ASN A 199 -6.97 -17.93 -8.45
CA ASN A 199 -7.47 -18.94 -7.49
C ASN A 199 -6.42 -19.34 -6.43
N GLY A 200 -5.59 -18.37 -5.96
CA GLY A 200 -4.58 -18.60 -4.93
C GLY A 200 -3.19 -18.97 -5.46
N GLU A 201 -3.01 -19.13 -6.77
CA GLU A 201 -1.70 -19.37 -7.38
C GLU A 201 -1.09 -18.08 -7.93
N MET A 202 0.18 -17.79 -7.53
CA MET A 202 0.87 -16.55 -7.87
C MET A 202 1.62 -16.67 -9.19
N HIS A 203 1.34 -15.76 -10.12
CA HIS A 203 2.00 -15.61 -11.42
C HIS A 203 2.55 -14.19 -11.55
N SER A 204 3.84 -14.05 -11.86
CA SER A 204 4.50 -12.74 -11.91
C SER A 204 4.85 -12.31 -13.34
N GLY A 205 4.76 -11.00 -13.59
CA GLY A 205 5.14 -10.37 -14.85
C GLY A 205 3.96 -10.04 -15.74
N SER A 206 4.20 -9.14 -16.70
CA SER A 206 3.21 -8.76 -17.72
C SER A 206 2.94 -9.95 -18.63
N MET A 207 1.67 -10.29 -18.83
CA MET A 207 1.22 -11.42 -19.64
C MET A 207 0.45 -10.95 -20.89
N SER A 208 0.58 -11.70 -21.98
CA SER A 208 -0.32 -11.56 -23.11
C SER A 208 -1.70 -12.15 -22.80
N LEU A 209 -2.71 -11.79 -23.60
CA LEU A 209 -4.07 -12.36 -23.44
C LEU A 209 -4.06 -13.90 -23.48
N SER A 210 -3.29 -14.49 -24.40
CA SER A 210 -3.20 -15.95 -24.50
C SER A 210 -2.56 -16.61 -23.25
N GLN A 211 -1.61 -15.93 -22.62
CA GLN A 211 -0.97 -16.46 -21.40
C GLN A 211 -1.91 -16.39 -20.20
N ILE A 212 -2.49 -15.22 -19.93
CA ILE A 212 -3.40 -15.09 -18.77
C ILE A 212 -4.69 -15.89 -19.00
N GLY A 213 -5.19 -15.94 -20.24
CA GLY A 213 -6.38 -16.73 -20.59
C GLY A 213 -6.18 -18.23 -20.36
N ALA A 214 -5.03 -18.78 -20.75
CA ALA A 214 -4.70 -20.18 -20.49
C ALA A 214 -4.68 -20.51 -18.99
N LEU A 215 -4.13 -19.62 -18.16
CA LEU A 215 -4.14 -19.79 -16.70
C LEU A 215 -5.55 -19.74 -16.10
N VAL A 216 -6.40 -18.84 -16.62
CA VAL A 216 -7.81 -18.76 -16.18
C VAL A 216 -8.59 -19.99 -16.61
N ASP A 217 -8.42 -20.47 -17.85
CA ASP A 217 -9.13 -21.66 -18.34
C ASP A 217 -8.70 -22.94 -17.58
N ASP A 218 -7.42 -23.04 -17.20
CA ASP A 218 -6.89 -24.13 -16.36
C ASP A 218 -7.46 -24.05 -14.93
N ALA A 219 -7.50 -22.85 -14.35
CA ALA A 219 -8.05 -22.63 -13.01
C ALA A 219 -9.58 -22.85 -12.91
N ALA A 220 -10.28 -22.87 -14.05
CA ALA A 220 -11.74 -23.13 -14.12
C ALA A 220 -12.08 -24.62 -14.27
N SER A 221 -11.08 -25.49 -14.53
CA SER A 221 -11.27 -26.92 -14.79
C SER A 221 -11.26 -27.74 -13.50
#